data_24cd0900eee90f65fa33aac2863551a9
#
_entry.id   24cd0900eee90f65fa33aac2863551a9
#
_cell.length_a   1.000
_cell.length_b   1.000
_cell.length_c   1.000
_cell.angle_alpha   90.00
_cell.angle_beta   90.00
_cell.angle_gamma   90.00
#
_symmetry.space_group_name_H-M   'P 1'
#
loop_
_entity.id
_entity.type
_entity.pdbx_description
1 polymer ?
#
loop_
_entity_poly.entity_id
_entity_poly.type
_entity_poly.pdbx_seq_one_letter_code
_entity_poly.pdbx_strand_id
1 'polypeptide(L)'
;MDIKEKELKGNLEQMEEAPFEYKENVEAIEFIEAQYPETAHEFQRLQDEQYALFCRKQMDYGPSNIAMGTELKTDDEKRLSLVGLIVRINDKVQRLINLVVKNNREAQNEPTIDAFKDLACYGIIAQIVKNGKWGK
;
A
#
# COMPACT_ATOMS: atom_id res chain seq x y z
N MET A 1 30.58 -7.84 10.31
CA MET A 1 29.18 -7.77 9.97
C MET A 1 28.43 -7.12 11.13
N ASP A 2 27.80 -6.01 10.88
CA ASP A 2 27.05 -5.24 11.89
C ASP A 2 25.86 -6.07 12.41
N ILE A 3 25.46 -5.87 13.68
CA ILE A 3 24.31 -6.56 14.31
C ILE A 3 23.04 -6.34 13.48
N LYS A 4 22.86 -5.13 12.95
CA LYS A 4 21.72 -4.79 12.06
C LYS A 4 21.74 -5.58 10.74
N GLU A 5 22.90 -5.81 10.16
CA GLU A 5 23.00 -6.64 8.95
C GLU A 5 22.71 -8.12 9.23
N LYS A 6 23.10 -8.60 10.41
CA LYS A 6 22.79 -9.97 10.84
C LYS A 6 21.31 -10.19 11.11
N GLU A 7 20.66 -9.23 11.76
CA GLU A 7 19.22 -9.26 12.01
C GLU A 7 18.43 -9.18 10.70
N LEU A 8 18.87 -8.32 9.77
CA LEU A 8 18.23 -8.17 8.46
C LEU A 8 18.37 -9.45 7.63
N LYS A 9 19.54 -10.07 7.61
CA LYS A 9 19.77 -11.36 6.93
C LYS A 9 18.93 -12.48 7.54
N GLY A 10 18.87 -12.57 8.87
CA GLY A 10 18.05 -13.56 9.56
C GLY A 10 16.56 -13.41 9.25
N ASN A 11 16.07 -12.18 9.18
CA ASN A 11 14.69 -11.91 8.81
C ASN A 11 14.39 -12.24 7.34
N LEU A 12 15.34 -12.00 6.43
CA LEU A 12 15.20 -12.32 5.00
C LEU A 12 15.22 -13.83 4.75
N GLU A 13 16.07 -14.57 5.47
CA GLU A 13 16.16 -16.03 5.36
C GLU A 13 14.91 -16.76 5.90
N GLN A 14 14.17 -16.13 6.81
CA GLN A 14 12.91 -16.67 7.36
C GLN A 14 11.68 -16.36 6.48
N MET A 15 11.82 -15.46 5.51
CA MET A 15 10.76 -15.17 4.53
C MET A 15 10.93 -16.12 3.35
N GLU A 16 10.08 -17.14 3.23
CA GLU A 16 10.13 -18.18 2.17
C GLU A 16 10.12 -17.61 0.74
N GLU A 17 9.72 -16.38 0.54
CA GLU A 17 9.80 -15.65 -0.73
C GLU A 17 9.94 -14.16 -0.44
N ALA A 18 11.17 -13.66 -0.29
CA ALA A 18 11.40 -12.22 -0.33
C ALA A 18 11.50 -11.78 -1.80
N PRO A 19 10.43 -11.18 -2.41
CA PRO A 19 10.51 -10.67 -3.77
C PRO A 19 11.39 -9.43 -3.89
N PHE A 20 11.87 -8.91 -2.77
CA PHE A 20 12.71 -7.73 -2.68
C PHE A 20 14.15 -8.13 -2.34
N GLU A 21 15.06 -8.01 -3.32
CA GLU A 21 16.49 -8.15 -3.06
C GLU A 21 17.06 -6.83 -2.52
N TYR A 22 17.05 -6.72 -1.19
CA TYR A 22 17.52 -5.52 -0.50
C TYR A 22 18.95 -5.16 -0.91
N LYS A 23 19.80 -6.18 -1.13
CA LYS A 23 21.20 -6.00 -1.48
C LYS A 23 21.39 -5.30 -2.83
N GLU A 24 20.54 -5.57 -3.83
CA GLU A 24 20.59 -4.91 -5.14
C GLU A 24 20.05 -3.47 -5.08
N ASN A 25 19.27 -3.15 -4.05
CA ASN A 25 18.62 -1.85 -3.91
C ASN A 25 19.33 -0.88 -2.97
N VAL A 26 20.30 -1.35 -2.18
CA VAL A 26 21.04 -0.51 -1.20
C VAL A 26 21.67 0.68 -1.86
N GLU A 27 22.34 0.50 -3.00
CA GLU A 27 23.01 1.58 -3.72
C GLU A 27 22.02 2.64 -4.20
N ALA A 28 20.88 2.22 -4.74
CA ALA A 28 19.81 3.14 -5.18
C ALA A 28 19.20 3.90 -4.00
N ILE A 29 18.95 3.22 -2.88
CA ILE A 29 18.41 3.81 -1.67
C ILE A 29 19.39 4.86 -1.12
N GLU A 30 20.65 4.50 -0.94
CA GLU A 30 21.70 5.41 -0.44
C GLU A 30 21.87 6.63 -1.34
N PHE A 31 21.83 6.43 -2.65
CA PHE A 31 21.94 7.53 -3.61
C PHE A 31 20.76 8.52 -3.47
N ILE A 32 19.53 8.03 -3.42
CA ILE A 32 18.34 8.88 -3.31
C ILE A 32 18.28 9.57 -1.95
N GLU A 33 18.60 8.86 -0.86
CA GLU A 33 18.63 9.45 0.48
C GLU A 33 19.71 10.55 0.60
N ALA A 34 20.82 10.42 -0.09
CA ALA A 34 21.87 11.44 -0.13
C ALA A 34 21.49 12.60 -1.02
N GLN A 35 20.88 12.35 -2.18
CA GLN A 35 20.52 13.37 -3.17
C GLN A 35 19.26 14.17 -2.81
N TYR A 36 18.25 13.47 -2.27
CA TYR A 36 16.94 14.02 -1.94
C TYR A 36 16.49 13.60 -0.54
N PRO A 37 17.20 14.03 0.52
CA PRO A 37 16.96 13.56 1.89
C PRO A 37 15.56 13.90 2.40
N GLU A 38 15.03 15.06 2.11
CA GLU A 38 13.70 15.46 2.54
C GLU A 38 12.61 14.63 1.86
N THR A 39 12.76 14.34 0.57
CA THR A 39 11.83 13.48 -0.17
C THR A 39 11.82 12.06 0.37
N ALA A 40 12.99 11.48 0.57
CA ALA A 40 13.14 10.12 1.09
C ALA A 40 12.56 10.00 2.51
N HIS A 41 12.86 10.95 3.38
CA HIS A 41 12.33 11.01 4.74
C HIS A 41 10.80 11.13 4.75
N GLU A 42 10.24 12.02 3.94
CA GLU A 42 8.80 12.22 3.87
C GLU A 42 8.08 10.98 3.32
N PHE A 43 8.65 10.29 2.32
CA PHE A 43 8.10 9.05 1.80
C PHE A 43 7.98 7.99 2.90
N GLN A 44 9.03 7.77 3.66
CA GLN A 44 9.01 6.79 4.77
C GLN A 44 8.03 7.20 5.87
N ARG A 45 8.00 8.47 6.23
CA ARG A 45 7.06 9.01 7.23
C ARG A 45 5.61 8.75 6.81
N LEU A 46 5.28 9.03 5.55
CA LEU A 46 3.94 8.81 5.01
C LEU A 46 3.58 7.31 4.94
N GLN A 47 4.54 6.44 4.65
CA GLN A 47 4.30 4.99 4.69
C GLN A 47 3.94 4.52 6.10
N ASP A 48 4.65 4.99 7.12
CA ASP A 48 4.39 4.65 8.53
C ASP A 48 3.02 5.14 8.98
N GLU A 49 2.69 6.39 8.66
CA GLU A 49 1.38 6.98 8.96
C GLU A 49 0.25 6.19 8.27
N GLN A 50 0.45 5.83 7.02
CA GLN A 50 -0.53 5.08 6.24
C GLN A 50 -0.70 3.65 6.76
N TYR A 51 0.37 3.00 7.19
CA TYR A 51 0.30 1.69 7.82
C TYR A 51 -0.54 1.72 9.10
N ALA A 52 -0.33 2.72 9.96
CA ALA A 52 -1.12 2.89 11.18
C ALA A 52 -2.61 3.12 10.87
N LEU A 53 -2.91 3.96 9.87
CA LEU A 53 -4.28 4.20 9.41
C LEU A 53 -4.92 2.92 8.85
N PHE A 54 -4.20 2.18 8.04
CA PHE A 54 -4.62 0.88 7.52
C PHE A 54 -5.00 -0.08 8.66
N CYS A 55 -4.15 -0.22 9.67
CA CYS A 55 -4.42 -1.08 10.81
C CYS A 55 -5.68 -0.66 11.56
N ARG A 56 -5.87 0.63 11.82
CA ARG A 56 -7.09 1.14 12.47
C ARG A 56 -8.35 0.83 11.67
N LYS A 57 -8.30 1.03 10.35
CA LYS A 57 -9.42 0.70 9.46
C LYS A 57 -9.73 -0.80 9.45
N GLN A 58 -8.71 -1.65 9.47
CA GLN A 58 -8.91 -3.10 9.52
C GLN A 58 -9.57 -3.56 10.82
N MET A 59 -9.35 -2.88 11.92
CA MET A 59 -10.09 -3.17 13.16
C MET A 59 -11.59 -2.92 13.00
N ASP A 60 -11.98 -1.92 12.22
CA ASP A 60 -13.39 -1.62 11.98
C ASP A 60 -14.02 -2.54 10.92
N TYR A 61 -13.34 -2.75 9.81
CA TYR A 61 -13.90 -3.47 8.66
C TYR A 61 -13.69 -4.98 8.71
N GLY A 62 -12.58 -5.44 9.27
CA GLY A 62 -12.16 -6.85 9.10
C GLY A 62 -11.81 -7.16 7.64
N PRO A 63 -11.59 -8.43 7.30
CA PRO A 63 -11.11 -8.81 5.95
C PRO A 63 -12.21 -8.94 4.89
N SER A 64 -13.47 -9.09 5.27
CA SER A 64 -14.55 -9.51 4.36
C SER A 64 -14.92 -8.47 3.31
N ASN A 65 -14.75 -7.17 3.59
CA ASN A 65 -15.05 -6.12 2.62
C ASN A 65 -14.13 -6.17 1.40
N ILE A 66 -12.85 -6.45 1.60
CA ILE A 66 -11.87 -6.64 0.51
C ILE A 66 -12.05 -8.00 -0.17
N ALA A 67 -12.26 -9.04 0.63
CA ALA A 67 -12.50 -10.40 0.13
C ALA A 67 -13.87 -10.57 -0.56
N MET A 68 -14.73 -9.56 -0.55
CA MET A 68 -16.09 -9.62 -1.11
C MET A 68 -16.92 -10.76 -0.53
N GLY A 69 -16.75 -11.04 0.76
CA GLY A 69 -17.43 -12.14 1.46
C GLY A 69 -16.90 -13.52 1.18
N THR A 70 -15.82 -13.66 0.41
CA THR A 70 -15.19 -14.95 0.10
C THR A 70 -14.05 -15.28 1.08
N GLU A 71 -13.52 -16.49 0.99
CA GLU A 71 -12.33 -16.90 1.74
C GLU A 71 -11.02 -16.70 0.96
N LEU A 72 -11.08 -16.17 -0.26
CA LEU A 72 -9.95 -15.94 -1.16
C LEU A 72 -9.11 -17.21 -1.42
N LYS A 73 -9.76 -18.35 -1.52
CA LYS A 73 -9.09 -19.65 -1.75
C LYS A 73 -8.85 -19.96 -3.22
N THR A 74 -9.71 -19.46 -4.10
CA THR A 74 -9.64 -19.73 -5.55
C THR A 74 -9.14 -18.50 -6.31
N ASP A 75 -8.63 -18.73 -7.52
CA ASP A 75 -8.24 -17.65 -8.41
C ASP A 75 -9.41 -16.74 -8.79
N ASP A 76 -10.61 -17.32 -8.96
CA ASP A 76 -11.82 -16.54 -9.23
C ASP A 76 -12.22 -15.65 -8.06
N GLU A 77 -12.09 -16.11 -6.83
CA GLU A 77 -12.34 -15.31 -5.63
C GLU A 77 -11.33 -14.18 -5.49
N LYS A 78 -10.05 -14.42 -5.76
CA LYS A 78 -9.01 -13.38 -5.81
C LYS A 78 -9.30 -12.36 -6.90
N ARG A 79 -9.69 -12.81 -8.08
CA ARG A 79 -10.06 -11.94 -9.18
C ARG A 79 -11.25 -11.05 -8.83
N LEU A 80 -12.27 -11.60 -8.20
CA LEU A 80 -13.43 -10.82 -7.74
C LEU A 80 -13.00 -9.70 -6.79
N SER A 81 -12.15 -10.01 -5.81
CA SER A 81 -11.60 -9.02 -4.89
C SER A 81 -10.81 -7.93 -5.62
N LEU A 82 -9.95 -8.30 -6.57
CA LEU A 82 -9.18 -7.34 -7.37
C LEU A 82 -10.08 -6.44 -8.22
N VAL A 83 -11.14 -6.98 -8.81
CA VAL A 83 -12.13 -6.18 -9.55
C VAL A 83 -12.82 -5.18 -8.62
N GLY A 84 -13.20 -5.60 -7.41
CA GLY A 84 -13.76 -4.71 -6.40
C GLY A 84 -12.81 -3.57 -6.02
N LEU A 85 -11.52 -3.87 -5.88
CA LEU A 85 -10.49 -2.86 -5.62
C LEU A 85 -10.33 -1.88 -6.80
N ILE A 86 -10.35 -2.38 -8.03
CA ILE A 86 -10.27 -1.54 -9.23
C ILE A 86 -11.45 -0.56 -9.29
N VAL A 87 -12.66 -1.01 -8.97
CA VAL A 87 -13.83 -0.13 -8.90
C VAL A 87 -13.63 0.98 -7.86
N ARG A 88 -13.13 0.66 -6.68
CA ARG A 88 -12.82 1.64 -5.64
C ARG A 88 -11.74 2.62 -6.06
N ILE A 89 -10.68 2.13 -6.70
CA ILE A 89 -9.61 2.96 -7.26
C ILE A 89 -10.18 3.93 -8.30
N ASN A 90 -11.03 3.44 -9.19
CA ASN A 90 -11.67 4.27 -10.21
C ASN A 90 -12.50 5.39 -9.59
N ASP A 91 -13.27 5.12 -8.55
CA ASP A 91 -14.04 6.15 -7.85
C ASP A 91 -13.14 7.27 -7.30
N LYS A 92 -12.00 6.93 -6.73
CA LYS A 92 -11.04 7.92 -6.22
C LYS A 92 -10.39 8.71 -7.34
N VAL A 93 -10.03 8.06 -8.45
CA VAL A 93 -9.50 8.72 -9.65
C VAL A 93 -10.52 9.71 -10.22
N GLN A 94 -11.78 9.30 -10.38
CA GLN A 94 -12.83 10.18 -10.90
C GLN A 94 -13.09 11.38 -9.98
N ARG A 95 -13.05 11.16 -8.67
CA ARG A 95 -13.15 12.24 -7.68
C ARG A 95 -12.01 13.26 -7.84
N LEU A 96 -10.77 12.79 -7.99
CA LEU A 96 -9.61 13.65 -8.21
C LEU A 96 -9.67 14.39 -9.54
N ILE A 97 -10.12 13.74 -10.60
CA ILE A 97 -10.30 14.39 -11.91
C ILE A 97 -11.33 15.53 -11.77
N ASN A 98 -12.42 15.29 -11.08
CA ASN A 98 -13.44 16.33 -10.87
C ASN A 98 -12.92 17.50 -10.03
N LEU A 99 -12.28 17.22 -8.90
CA LEU A 99 -11.82 18.25 -7.98
C LEU A 99 -10.59 19.01 -8.46
N VAL A 100 -9.59 18.30 -8.95
CA VAL A 100 -8.27 18.87 -9.28
C VAL A 100 -8.21 19.32 -10.74
N VAL A 101 -8.59 18.45 -11.68
CA VAL A 101 -8.39 18.69 -13.10
C VAL A 101 -9.49 19.59 -13.67
N LYS A 102 -10.77 19.26 -13.43
CA LYS A 102 -11.90 19.98 -14.04
C LYS A 102 -12.26 21.27 -13.32
N ASN A 103 -12.34 21.25 -12.01
CA ASN A 103 -12.90 22.34 -11.24
C ASN A 103 -11.87 23.12 -10.42
N ASN A 104 -10.71 22.55 -10.17
CA ASN A 104 -9.64 23.12 -9.35
C ASN A 104 -10.18 23.80 -8.08
N ARG A 105 -10.90 23.04 -7.27
CA ARG A 105 -11.55 23.53 -6.06
C ARG A 105 -11.34 22.59 -4.88
N GLU A 106 -11.47 23.11 -3.68
CA GLU A 106 -11.47 22.34 -2.44
C GLU A 106 -12.71 21.44 -2.35
N ALA A 107 -12.52 20.28 -1.72
CA ALA A 107 -13.60 19.33 -1.48
C ALA A 107 -14.59 19.87 -0.43
N GLN A 108 -15.88 19.60 -0.63
CA GLN A 108 -16.94 19.98 0.32
C GLN A 108 -17.05 19.00 1.49
N ASN A 109 -16.70 17.73 1.27
CA ASN A 109 -16.78 16.67 2.28
C ASN A 109 -15.37 16.26 2.74
N GLU A 110 -14.92 15.08 2.36
CA GLU A 110 -13.58 14.59 2.72
C GLU A 110 -12.50 15.36 1.98
N PRO A 111 -11.38 15.73 2.65
CA PRO A 111 -10.26 16.41 1.99
C PRO A 111 -9.73 15.64 0.78
N THR A 112 -9.27 16.37 -0.23
CA THR A 112 -8.71 15.78 -1.47
C THR A 112 -7.55 14.83 -1.19
N ILE A 113 -6.73 15.11 -0.17
CA ILE A 113 -5.62 14.25 0.24
C ILE A 113 -6.08 12.82 0.61
N ASP A 114 -7.30 12.66 1.11
CA ASP A 114 -7.82 11.34 1.49
C ASP A 114 -7.96 10.43 0.27
N ALA A 115 -8.30 10.98 -0.90
CA ALA A 115 -8.34 10.20 -2.14
C ALA A 115 -6.95 9.67 -2.53
N PHE A 116 -5.90 10.47 -2.36
CA PHE A 116 -4.52 10.00 -2.60
C PHE A 116 -4.09 8.93 -1.60
N LYS A 117 -4.45 9.09 -0.31
CA LYS A 117 -4.18 8.08 0.72
C LYS A 117 -4.88 6.76 0.40
N ASP A 118 -6.15 6.81 0.00
CA ASP A 118 -6.91 5.63 -0.38
C ASP A 118 -6.31 4.92 -1.61
N LEU A 119 -5.91 5.67 -2.63
CA LEU A 119 -5.26 5.11 -3.83
C LEU A 119 -3.97 4.38 -3.48
N ALA A 120 -3.12 4.98 -2.67
CA ALA A 120 -1.87 4.36 -2.24
C ALA A 120 -2.13 3.08 -1.44
N CYS A 121 -3.13 3.09 -0.54
CA CYS A 121 -3.51 1.94 0.28
C CYS A 121 -4.09 0.81 -0.57
N TYR A 122 -5.02 1.09 -1.47
CA TYR A 122 -5.61 0.08 -2.35
C TYR A 122 -4.58 -0.59 -3.24
N GLY A 123 -3.56 0.13 -3.69
CA GLY A 123 -2.45 -0.44 -4.44
C GLY A 123 -1.69 -1.50 -3.67
N ILE A 124 -1.43 -1.27 -2.39
CA ILE A 124 -0.77 -2.24 -1.50
C ILE A 124 -1.71 -3.41 -1.20
N ILE A 125 -2.97 -3.14 -0.85
CA ILE A 125 -3.97 -4.18 -0.56
C ILE A 125 -4.12 -5.13 -1.74
N ALA A 126 -4.17 -4.62 -2.96
CA ALA A 126 -4.25 -5.45 -4.17
C ALA A 126 -3.06 -6.43 -4.28
N GLN A 127 -1.86 -5.98 -3.94
CA GLN A 127 -0.68 -6.84 -3.92
C GLN A 127 -0.78 -7.92 -2.84
N ILE A 128 -1.30 -7.58 -1.65
CA ILE A 128 -1.51 -8.54 -0.56
C ILE A 128 -2.53 -9.61 -0.98
N VAL A 129 -3.64 -9.21 -1.61
CA VAL A 129 -4.64 -10.14 -2.15
C VAL A 129 -4.01 -11.07 -3.19
N LYS A 130 -3.30 -10.50 -4.16
CA LYS A 130 -2.64 -11.26 -5.22
C LYS A 130 -1.62 -12.26 -4.68
N ASN A 131 -0.91 -11.91 -3.62
CA ASN A 131 0.08 -12.76 -2.97
C ASN A 131 -0.54 -13.81 -2.03
N GLY A 132 -1.87 -13.84 -1.89
CA GLY A 132 -2.57 -14.80 -1.06
C GLY A 132 -2.40 -14.59 0.45
N LYS A 133 -2.13 -13.37 0.88
CA LYS A 133 -1.84 -13.01 2.29
C LYS A 133 -2.95 -12.20 2.96
N TRP A 134 -4.00 -11.86 2.24
CA TRP A 134 -5.08 -11.07 2.81
C TRP A 134 -5.86 -11.83 3.89
N GLY A 135 -6.04 -11.23 5.06
CA GLY A 135 -6.78 -11.81 6.18
C GLY A 135 -6.10 -12.99 6.88
N LYS A 136 -4.81 -13.14 6.69
CA LYS A 136 -4.01 -14.23 7.30
C LYS A 136 -2.97 -13.71 8.25
#